data_503f1a394ebb08b6e5722809ae79ca09
#
_entry.id   503f1a394ebb08b6e5722809ae79ca09
#
_cell.length_a   1.000
_cell.length_b   1.000
_cell.length_c   1.000
_cell.angle_alpha   90.00
_cell.angle_beta   90.00
_cell.angle_gamma   90.00
#
_symmetry.space_group_name_H-M   'P 1'
#
loop_
_entity.id
_entity.type
_entity.pdbx_description
1 polymer ?
#
loop_
_entity_poly.entity_id
_entity_poly.type
_entity_poly.pdbx_seq_one_letter_code
_entity_poly.pdbx_strand_id
1 'polypeptide(L)'
;MSIITAISKILETIRLHINIPKTLYFNFKVFGLRQAIRFPVFLYGKVQLEGLHKGCIELLNNNRMGGVKFGGGWYTEIYGCSNRYKSYLRIKGKMIVGTDITINQGAVFSVNENAIVRIGNRVRFSERALLHSKESITIEDDCLIGWNSPLF
;
A
#
# COMPACT_ATOMS: atom_id res chain seq x y z
N MET A 1 -14.48 -28.83 10.75
CA MET A 1 -13.17 -28.37 10.21
C MET A 1 -12.23 -28.23 11.41
N SER A 2 -11.08 -28.93 11.39
CA SER A 2 -10.16 -28.87 12.53
C SER A 2 -9.51 -27.49 12.60
N ILE A 3 -9.12 -27.05 13.81
CA ILE A 3 -8.40 -25.80 14.04
C ILE A 3 -7.12 -25.73 13.19
N ILE A 4 -6.45 -26.87 13.02
CA ILE A 4 -5.23 -26.99 12.20
C ILE A 4 -5.53 -26.67 10.73
N THR A 5 -6.66 -27.12 10.20
CA THR A 5 -7.08 -26.84 8.81
C THR A 5 -7.46 -25.37 8.62
N ALA A 6 -8.04 -24.73 9.64
CA ALA A 6 -8.34 -23.30 9.61
C ALA A 6 -7.05 -22.47 9.66
N ILE A 7 -6.12 -22.82 10.52
CA ILE A 7 -4.81 -22.15 10.64
C ILE A 7 -4.01 -22.32 9.34
N SER A 8 -3.96 -23.51 8.74
CA SER A 8 -3.25 -23.74 7.48
C SER A 8 -3.84 -22.91 6.34
N LYS A 9 -5.18 -22.83 6.22
CA LYS A 9 -5.84 -21.96 5.24
C LYS A 9 -5.54 -20.48 5.45
N ILE A 10 -5.52 -20.02 6.70
CA ILE A 10 -5.18 -18.63 7.02
C ILE A 10 -3.72 -18.36 6.65
N LEU A 11 -2.81 -19.28 6.99
CA LEU A 11 -1.39 -19.16 6.64
C LEU A 11 -1.16 -19.20 5.12
N GLU A 12 -1.89 -20.05 4.41
CA GLU A 12 -1.84 -20.13 2.95
C GLU A 12 -2.37 -18.85 2.29
N THR A 13 -3.47 -18.30 2.79
CA THR A 13 -4.04 -17.04 2.31
C THR A 13 -3.07 -15.87 2.56
N ILE A 14 -2.45 -15.83 3.73
CA ILE A 14 -1.44 -14.82 4.07
C ILE A 14 -0.22 -14.98 3.14
N ARG A 15 0.27 -16.21 2.96
CA ARG A 15 1.45 -16.51 2.14
C ARG A 15 1.25 -16.23 0.65
N LEU A 16 0.04 -16.45 0.13
CA LEU A 16 -0.27 -16.25 -1.29
C LEU A 16 -0.47 -14.77 -1.66
N HIS A 17 -0.87 -13.93 -0.71
CA HIS A 17 -1.24 -12.53 -1.01
C HIS A 17 -0.23 -11.52 -0.50
N ILE A 18 0.38 -11.72 0.66
CA ILE A 18 1.38 -10.80 1.20
C ILE A 18 2.76 -11.14 0.65
N ASN A 19 3.40 -10.14 0.05
CA ASN A 19 4.81 -10.25 -0.34
C ASN A 19 5.70 -10.02 0.89
N ILE A 20 5.96 -11.08 1.64
CA ILE A 20 6.68 -11.01 2.92
C ILE A 20 8.07 -10.36 2.77
N PRO A 21 8.95 -10.78 1.84
CA PRO A 21 10.28 -10.18 1.71
C PRO A 21 10.22 -8.67 1.45
N LYS A 22 9.34 -8.23 0.55
CA LYS A 22 9.18 -6.81 0.23
C LYS A 22 8.52 -6.03 1.36
N THR A 23 7.57 -6.62 2.08
CA THR A 23 6.96 -6.01 3.26
C THR A 23 8.00 -5.76 4.34
N LEU A 24 8.85 -6.73 4.65
CA LEU A 24 9.96 -6.57 5.57
C LEU A 24 10.91 -5.46 5.11
N TYR A 25 11.43 -5.59 3.88
CA TYR A 25 12.34 -4.60 3.31
C TYR A 25 11.76 -3.18 3.38
N PHE A 26 10.51 -3.00 2.95
CA PHE A 26 9.83 -1.71 2.93
C PHE A 26 9.74 -1.07 4.32
N ASN A 27 9.22 -1.81 5.30
CA ASN A 27 9.01 -1.26 6.63
C ASN A 27 10.34 -0.86 7.30
N PHE A 28 11.38 -1.69 7.19
CA PHE A 28 12.70 -1.38 7.76
C PHE A 28 13.46 -0.31 6.97
N LYS A 29 13.20 -0.16 5.67
CA LYS A 29 13.81 0.88 4.85
C LYS A 29 13.21 2.25 5.12
N VAL A 30 11.89 2.33 5.28
CA VAL A 30 11.13 3.59 5.35
C VAL A 30 10.99 4.09 6.78
N PHE A 31 10.74 3.20 7.73
CA PHE A 31 10.44 3.56 9.13
C PHE A 31 11.65 3.34 10.05
N GLY A 32 11.63 4.03 11.20
CA GLY A 32 12.54 3.71 12.30
C GLY A 32 12.19 2.35 12.92
N LEU A 33 13.17 1.68 13.57
CA LEU A 33 13.04 0.32 14.09
C LEU A 33 11.77 0.12 14.94
N ARG A 34 11.49 1.04 15.87
CA ARG A 34 10.32 0.99 16.75
C ARG A 34 8.98 0.94 16.01
N GLN A 35 8.91 1.59 14.85
CA GLN A 35 7.72 1.63 14.01
C GLN A 35 7.71 0.47 13.01
N ALA A 36 8.87 0.14 12.44
CA ALA A 36 9.03 -0.94 11.47
C ALA A 36 8.60 -2.30 12.02
N ILE A 37 8.91 -2.62 13.28
CA ILE A 37 8.53 -3.89 13.92
C ILE A 37 7.02 -4.06 14.10
N ARG A 38 6.24 -3.00 13.96
CA ARG A 38 4.77 -3.05 13.99
C ARG A 38 4.17 -3.36 12.62
N PHE A 39 4.99 -3.40 11.58
CA PHE A 39 4.57 -3.65 10.19
C PHE A 39 3.33 -2.85 9.76
N PRO A 40 3.37 -1.52 9.82
CA PRO A 40 2.22 -0.70 9.48
C PRO A 40 1.80 -0.80 8.00
N VAL A 41 2.73 -1.14 7.11
CA VAL A 41 2.48 -1.28 5.67
C VAL A 41 2.64 -2.74 5.25
N PHE A 42 1.63 -3.27 4.57
CA PHE A 42 1.68 -4.56 3.90
C PHE A 42 1.73 -4.38 2.40
N LEU A 43 2.67 -5.06 1.75
CA LEU A 43 2.78 -5.13 0.31
C LEU A 43 2.26 -6.47 -0.21
N TYR A 44 1.48 -6.42 -1.28
CA TYR A 44 0.85 -7.59 -1.87
C TYR A 44 1.30 -7.81 -3.32
N GLY A 45 1.40 -9.06 -3.73
CA GLY A 45 1.64 -9.41 -5.12
C GLY A 45 2.96 -8.86 -5.69
N LYS A 46 2.89 -8.42 -6.93
CA LYS A 46 4.05 -7.88 -7.66
C LYS A 46 4.14 -6.37 -7.47
N VAL A 47 5.00 -5.94 -6.58
CA VAL A 47 5.25 -4.51 -6.32
C VAL A 47 6.68 -4.16 -6.70
N GLN A 48 6.86 -3.12 -7.50
CA GLN A 48 8.16 -2.50 -7.74
C GLN A 48 8.31 -1.28 -6.84
N LEU A 49 9.47 -1.20 -6.17
CA LEU A 49 9.79 -0.14 -5.22
C LEU A 49 10.97 0.66 -5.75
N GLU A 50 10.86 2.00 -5.72
CA GLU A 50 11.92 2.90 -6.16
C GLU A 50 11.94 4.19 -5.32
N GLY A 51 13.13 4.77 -5.12
CA GLY A 51 13.30 6.06 -4.46
C GLY A 51 13.05 6.05 -2.96
N LEU A 52 12.85 4.89 -2.35
CA LEU A 52 12.56 4.78 -0.92
C LEU A 52 13.73 5.22 -0.06
N HIS A 53 13.44 6.07 0.89
CA HIS A 53 14.40 6.52 1.90
C HIS A 53 13.71 6.65 3.26
N LYS A 54 14.51 6.70 4.31
CA LYS A 54 14.01 6.80 5.67
C LYS A 54 13.21 8.08 5.87
N GLY A 55 11.99 7.96 6.37
CA GLY A 55 11.08 9.09 6.60
C GLY A 55 10.32 9.58 5.36
N CYS A 56 10.45 8.91 4.21
CA CYS A 56 9.67 9.28 3.01
C CYS A 56 8.16 9.05 3.19
N ILE A 57 7.78 8.23 4.15
CA ILE A 57 6.38 8.09 4.59
C ILE A 57 6.29 8.44 6.06
N GLU A 58 5.36 9.34 6.37
CA GLU A 58 4.95 9.68 7.72
C GLU A 58 3.52 9.18 7.94
N LEU A 59 3.30 8.52 9.07
CA LEU A 59 2.00 7.96 9.42
C LEU A 59 1.34 8.87 10.46
N LEU A 60 0.15 9.39 10.15
CA LEU A 60 -0.57 10.38 10.97
C LEU A 60 -0.99 9.85 12.35
N ASN A 61 -1.22 8.54 12.46
CA ASN A 61 -1.65 7.90 13.69
C ASN A 61 -0.72 6.75 14.04
N ASN A 62 -0.70 6.36 15.32
CA ASN A 62 0.01 5.15 15.76
C ASN A 62 -0.57 3.92 15.05
N ASN A 63 0.06 3.56 13.95
CA ASN A 63 -0.48 2.62 13.02
C ASN A 63 -0.47 1.20 13.57
N ARG A 64 -1.64 0.61 13.48
CA ARG A 64 -1.81 -0.83 13.63
C ARG A 64 -1.11 -1.57 12.50
N MET A 65 -0.80 -2.80 12.74
CA MET A 65 -0.29 -3.74 11.74
C MET A 65 -1.20 -3.75 10.51
N GLY A 66 -0.61 -3.54 9.31
CA GLY A 66 -1.37 -3.52 8.07
C GLY A 66 -2.38 -2.39 7.92
N GLY A 67 -2.19 -1.27 8.61
CA GLY A 67 -3.02 -0.07 8.45
C GLY A 67 -2.99 0.52 7.03
N VAL A 68 -1.92 0.25 6.28
CA VAL A 68 -1.78 0.55 4.86
C VAL A 68 -1.54 -0.74 4.09
N LYS A 69 -2.35 -1.00 3.08
CA LYS A 69 -2.26 -2.18 2.19
C LYS A 69 -2.03 -1.71 0.76
N PHE A 70 -0.94 -2.14 0.16
CA PHE A 70 -0.55 -1.72 -1.19
C PHE A 70 -0.37 -2.92 -2.12
N GLY A 71 -1.03 -2.88 -3.29
CA GLY A 71 -0.91 -3.88 -4.35
C GLY A 71 -1.84 -5.09 -4.20
N GLY A 72 -2.71 -5.09 -3.21
CA GLY A 72 -3.73 -6.13 -3.02
C GLY A 72 -4.95 -5.91 -3.90
N GLY A 73 -5.88 -6.82 -3.85
CA GLY A 73 -7.18 -6.68 -4.51
C GLY A 73 -8.14 -7.71 -3.95
N TRP A 74 -9.14 -7.24 -3.25
CA TRP A 74 -10.20 -8.09 -2.71
C TRP A 74 -11.26 -8.44 -3.77
N TYR A 75 -11.29 -7.69 -4.88
CA TYR A 75 -12.27 -7.84 -5.94
C TYR A 75 -11.76 -8.60 -7.16
N THR A 76 -10.51 -9.04 -7.15
CA THR A 76 -9.90 -9.76 -8.28
C THR A 76 -10.61 -11.06 -8.62
N GLU A 77 -11.15 -11.74 -7.62
CA GLU A 77 -11.90 -12.98 -7.82
C GLU A 77 -13.28 -12.73 -8.44
N ILE A 78 -13.93 -11.61 -8.10
CA ILE A 78 -15.28 -11.27 -8.56
C ILE A 78 -15.28 -10.86 -10.03
N TYR A 79 -14.20 -10.17 -10.49
CA TYR A 79 -14.14 -9.64 -11.85
C TYR A 79 -13.15 -10.37 -12.76
N GLY A 80 -12.67 -11.54 -12.36
CA GLY A 80 -11.72 -12.33 -13.14
C GLY A 80 -10.35 -11.66 -13.32
N CYS A 81 -10.08 -10.60 -12.56
CA CYS A 81 -8.80 -9.91 -12.56
C CYS A 81 -7.84 -10.68 -11.65
N SER A 82 -7.14 -11.67 -12.20
CA SER A 82 -6.07 -12.35 -11.46
C SER A 82 -4.97 -11.35 -11.06
N ASN A 83 -4.12 -11.72 -10.08
CA ASN A 83 -2.91 -11.00 -9.61
C ASN A 83 -1.89 -10.69 -10.74
N ARG A 84 -2.36 -10.23 -11.90
CA ARG A 84 -1.57 -10.00 -13.10
C ARG A 84 -0.89 -8.65 -13.13
N TYR A 85 -1.46 -7.66 -12.43
CA TYR A 85 -0.99 -6.30 -12.53
C TYR A 85 0.13 -6.03 -11.55
N LYS A 86 1.25 -5.56 -12.08
CA LYS A 86 2.37 -5.07 -11.30
C LYS A 86 2.04 -3.68 -10.76
N SER A 87 2.15 -3.51 -9.47
CA SER A 87 2.04 -2.20 -8.83
C SER A 87 3.40 -1.53 -8.75
N TYR A 88 3.41 -0.20 -8.77
CA TYR A 88 4.63 0.60 -8.76
C TYR A 88 4.56 1.69 -7.69
N LEU A 89 5.54 1.74 -6.82
CA LEU A 89 5.63 2.71 -5.75
C LEU A 89 7.00 3.39 -5.76
N ARG A 90 7.02 4.63 -6.24
CA ARG A 90 8.19 5.48 -6.30
C ARG A 90 7.99 6.70 -5.42
N ILE A 91 8.81 6.84 -4.38
CA ILE A 91 8.72 7.95 -3.45
C ILE A 91 10.09 8.62 -3.33
N LYS A 92 10.30 9.68 -4.07
CA LYS A 92 11.48 10.54 -3.95
C LYS A 92 11.23 11.72 -3.01
N GLY A 93 9.99 12.19 -2.93
CA GLY A 93 9.51 13.20 -2.00
C GLY A 93 8.97 12.60 -0.71
N LYS A 94 7.82 13.09 -0.26
CA LYS A 94 7.21 12.69 1.00
C LYS A 94 5.74 12.31 0.84
N MET A 95 5.32 11.26 1.54
CA MET A 95 3.90 10.93 1.73
C MET A 95 3.55 11.03 3.22
N ILE A 96 2.40 11.62 3.50
CA ILE A 96 1.79 11.67 4.84
C ILE A 96 0.49 10.88 4.75
N VAL A 97 0.40 9.79 5.49
CA VAL A 97 -0.64 8.79 5.26
C VAL A 97 -1.40 8.49 6.55
N GLY A 98 -2.72 8.49 6.47
CA GLY A 98 -3.61 8.08 7.54
C GLY A 98 -3.63 6.56 7.76
N THR A 99 -4.70 6.08 8.35
CA THR A 99 -4.93 4.65 8.62
C THR A 99 -6.07 4.09 7.77
N ASP A 100 -6.14 2.77 7.67
CA ASP A 100 -7.14 2.05 6.86
C ASP A 100 -7.10 2.42 5.37
N ILE A 101 -5.89 2.51 4.83
CA ILE A 101 -5.65 2.77 3.42
C ILE A 101 -5.54 1.45 2.67
N THR A 102 -6.30 1.34 1.59
CA THR A 102 -6.21 0.18 0.68
C THR A 102 -5.94 0.68 -0.74
N ILE A 103 -4.85 0.21 -1.31
CA ILE A 103 -4.44 0.53 -2.68
C ILE A 103 -4.35 -0.79 -3.44
N ASN A 104 -5.24 -0.95 -4.42
CA ASN A 104 -5.37 -2.20 -5.13
C ASN A 104 -4.25 -2.41 -6.18
N GLN A 105 -4.22 -3.59 -6.75
CA GLN A 105 -3.18 -4.01 -7.69
C GLN A 105 -3.12 -3.13 -8.94
N GLY A 106 -1.95 -3.06 -9.54
CA GLY A 106 -1.70 -2.27 -10.74
C GLY A 106 -1.65 -0.76 -10.51
N ALA A 107 -1.78 -0.32 -9.24
CA ALA A 107 -1.65 1.09 -8.92
C ALA A 107 -0.22 1.58 -9.15
N VAL A 108 -0.10 2.79 -9.66
CA VAL A 108 1.16 3.49 -9.88
C VAL A 108 1.17 4.75 -9.02
N PHE A 109 2.03 4.77 -8.02
CA PHE A 109 2.25 5.94 -7.17
C PHE A 109 3.65 6.48 -7.42
N SER A 110 3.72 7.72 -7.87
CA SER A 110 4.98 8.41 -8.15
C SER A 110 4.97 9.79 -7.49
N VAL A 111 5.84 9.97 -6.50
CA VAL A 111 6.02 11.23 -5.77
C VAL A 111 7.40 11.76 -6.09
N ASN A 112 7.46 12.90 -6.79
CA ASN A 112 8.71 13.53 -7.19
C ASN A 112 9.47 14.15 -6.01
N GLU A 113 10.73 14.49 -6.24
CA GLU A 113 11.53 15.27 -5.28
C GLU A 113 10.79 16.56 -4.91
N ASN A 114 10.80 16.91 -3.63
CA ASN A 114 10.10 18.07 -3.05
C ASN A 114 8.54 17.99 -3.12
N ALA A 115 7.97 16.97 -3.73
CA ALA A 115 6.53 16.79 -3.73
C ALA A 115 6.03 16.19 -2.40
N ILE A 116 4.82 16.59 -2.00
CA ILE A 116 4.16 16.10 -0.80
C ILE A 116 2.78 15.55 -1.16
N VAL A 117 2.54 14.30 -0.83
CA VAL A 117 1.22 13.68 -0.97
C VAL A 117 0.64 13.45 0.42
N ARG A 118 -0.58 13.92 0.65
CA ARG A 118 -1.35 13.66 1.87
C ARG A 118 -2.53 12.77 1.55
N ILE A 119 -2.68 11.70 2.29
CA ILE A 119 -3.81 10.76 2.18
C ILE A 119 -4.42 10.62 3.57
N GLY A 120 -5.69 10.97 3.69
CA GLY A 120 -6.46 10.86 4.92
C GLY A 120 -6.71 9.42 5.36
N ASN A 121 -7.68 9.24 6.25
CA ASN A 121 -8.05 7.92 6.77
C ASN A 121 -9.13 7.26 5.92
N ARG A 122 -9.19 5.93 5.91
CA ARG A 122 -10.23 5.14 5.22
C ARG A 122 -10.34 5.45 3.73
N VAL A 123 -9.19 5.69 3.08
CA VAL A 123 -9.12 5.97 1.64
C VAL A 123 -8.87 4.66 0.88
N ARG A 124 -9.60 4.48 -0.21
CA ARG A 124 -9.46 3.31 -1.08
C ARG A 124 -9.15 3.74 -2.51
N PHE A 125 -8.14 3.10 -3.06
CA PHE A 125 -7.79 3.19 -4.48
C PHE A 125 -8.14 1.88 -5.15
N SER A 126 -9.01 1.93 -6.14
CA SER A 126 -9.33 0.77 -6.97
C SER A 126 -8.16 0.40 -7.87
N GLU A 127 -8.31 -0.68 -8.64
CA GLU A 127 -7.23 -1.21 -9.49
C GLU A 127 -6.75 -0.19 -10.52
N ARG A 128 -5.46 -0.19 -10.75
CA ARG A 128 -4.79 0.65 -11.75
C ARG A 128 -4.98 2.16 -11.54
N ALA A 129 -5.22 2.59 -10.32
CA ALA A 129 -5.20 4.02 -10.01
C ALA A 129 -3.79 4.59 -10.23
N LEU A 130 -3.71 5.78 -10.79
CA LEU A 130 -2.47 6.50 -11.03
C LEU A 130 -2.42 7.75 -10.16
N LEU A 131 -1.40 7.86 -9.31
CA LEU A 131 -1.09 9.07 -8.57
C LEU A 131 0.31 9.53 -8.96
N HIS A 132 0.40 10.71 -9.57
CA HIS A 132 1.68 11.32 -9.92
C HIS A 132 1.74 12.75 -9.40
N SER A 133 2.53 12.97 -8.36
CA SER A 133 2.67 14.30 -7.74
C SER A 133 4.01 14.93 -8.10
N LYS A 134 3.95 16.14 -8.65
CA LYS A 134 5.11 17.01 -8.88
C LYS A 134 5.28 18.05 -7.78
N GLU A 135 4.19 18.48 -7.15
CA GLU A 135 4.16 19.47 -6.08
C GLU A 135 3.40 18.96 -4.87
N SER A 136 2.06 18.99 -4.91
CA SER A 136 1.25 18.49 -3.81
C SER A 136 -0.07 17.89 -4.27
N ILE A 137 -0.46 16.79 -3.64
CA ILE A 137 -1.79 16.19 -3.76
C ILE A 137 -2.30 15.95 -2.35
N THR A 138 -3.53 16.35 -2.09
CA THR A 138 -4.22 16.07 -0.82
C THR A 138 -5.51 15.30 -1.11
N ILE A 139 -5.67 14.17 -0.44
CA ILE A 139 -6.87 13.33 -0.48
C ILE A 139 -7.38 13.25 0.95
N GLU A 140 -8.60 13.70 1.14
CA GLU A 140 -9.24 13.73 2.46
C GLU A 140 -9.70 12.35 2.92
N ASP A 141 -10.23 12.26 4.12
CA ASP A 141 -10.78 11.04 4.69
C ASP A 141 -11.95 10.49 3.85
N ASP A 142 -12.18 9.19 3.94
CA ASP A 142 -13.32 8.47 3.36
C ASP A 142 -13.48 8.59 1.83
N CYS A 143 -12.37 8.83 1.12
CA CYS A 143 -12.37 8.92 -0.34
C CYS A 143 -12.27 7.55 -1.01
N LEU A 144 -13.00 7.39 -2.10
CA LEU A 144 -12.89 6.26 -3.02
C LEU A 144 -12.43 6.75 -4.39
N ILE A 145 -11.24 6.32 -4.79
CA ILE A 145 -10.67 6.59 -6.12
C ILE A 145 -10.98 5.41 -7.03
N GLY A 146 -11.70 5.67 -8.11
CA GLY A 146 -12.16 4.64 -9.05
C GLY A 146 -11.04 3.98 -9.86
N TRP A 147 -11.41 3.01 -10.68
CA TRP A 147 -10.50 2.29 -11.54
C TRP A 147 -9.90 3.18 -12.62
N ASN A 148 -8.62 2.97 -12.93
CA ASN A 148 -7.90 3.74 -13.95
C ASN A 148 -7.96 5.27 -13.74
N SER A 149 -8.25 5.74 -12.53
CA SER A 149 -8.34 7.16 -12.24
C SER A 149 -6.96 7.79 -12.12
N PRO A 150 -6.62 8.81 -12.92
CA PRO A 150 -5.39 9.55 -12.78
C PRO A 150 -5.57 10.73 -11.82
N LEU A 151 -4.59 10.92 -10.94
CA LEU A 151 -4.43 12.06 -10.05
C LEU A 151 -3.06 12.72 -10.31
N PHE A 152 -3.05 14.01 -10.65
CA PHE A 152 -1.85 14.77 -10.98
C PHE A 152 -1.73 16.03 -10.15
#